data_d476ee58e205737918656f5e9bf2d926
#
_entry.id   d476ee58e205737918656f5e9bf2d926
#
_cell.length_a   1.000
_cell.length_b   1.000
_cell.length_c   1.000
_cell.angle_alpha   90.00
_cell.angle_beta   90.00
_cell.angle_gamma   90.00
#
_symmetry.space_group_name_H-M   'P 1'
#
loop_
_entity.id
_entity.type
_entity.pdbx_description
1 polymer ?
#
loop_
_entity_poly.entity_id
_entity_poly.type
_entity_poly.pdbx_seq_one_letter_code
_entity_poly.pdbx_strand_id
1 'polypeptide(L)'
;FLLGFIILSYFGVTMNIIVLFSLILVAGILVDGVIVTTEYADRKISLGHDRRAAYLEGSLRMSWPIIASTVTTLMVFFPLLVWPGIVGQFMKYLPITMIVVLSASLLMALIFIPILGSFLGKISTDKRTKTTPPKLYKDILKISVTRPVLSIFLVGLLIVGSYSAYFSAKLGVQFFPDIEPEQAVVQILSRGD
;
A
#
# COMPACT_ATOMS: atom_id res chain seq x y z
N PHE A 1 -5.85 -6.76 -10.00
CA PHE A 1 -6.34 -7.92 -9.23
C PHE A 1 -6.44 -9.20 -10.07
N LEU A 2 -7.14 -9.18 -11.22
CA LEU A 2 -7.35 -10.40 -12.04
C LEU A 2 -6.02 -11.12 -12.38
N LEU A 3 -5.00 -10.38 -12.80
CA LEU A 3 -3.69 -10.95 -13.06
C LEU A 3 -3.08 -11.57 -11.79
N GLY A 4 -3.22 -10.91 -10.65
CA GLY A 4 -2.79 -11.45 -9.36
C GLY A 4 -3.50 -12.74 -8.98
N PHE A 5 -4.81 -12.83 -9.20
CA PHE A 5 -5.58 -14.06 -8.98
C PHE A 5 -5.12 -15.22 -9.87
N ILE A 6 -4.86 -14.95 -11.14
CA ILE A 6 -4.36 -15.97 -12.08
C ILE A 6 -3.02 -16.50 -11.59
N ILE A 7 -2.10 -15.61 -11.18
CA ILE A 7 -0.78 -16.01 -10.67
C ILE A 7 -0.90 -16.80 -9.38
N LEU A 8 -1.71 -16.34 -8.41
CA LEU A 8 -1.94 -17.06 -7.14
C LEU A 8 -2.54 -18.45 -7.37
N SER A 9 -3.51 -18.57 -8.29
CA SER A 9 -4.10 -19.83 -8.67
C SER A 9 -3.06 -20.79 -9.30
N TYR A 10 -2.18 -20.27 -10.15
CA TYR A 10 -1.11 -21.04 -10.76
C TYR A 10 -0.13 -21.60 -9.73
N PHE A 11 0.17 -20.84 -8.67
CA PHE A 11 1.00 -21.28 -7.54
C PHE A 11 0.24 -22.17 -6.53
N GLY A 12 -1.01 -22.51 -6.78
CA GLY A 12 -1.81 -23.38 -5.90
C GLY A 12 -2.16 -22.71 -4.56
N VAL A 13 -2.12 -21.37 -4.48
CA VAL A 13 -2.52 -20.64 -3.27
C VAL A 13 -4.04 -20.66 -3.18
N THR A 14 -4.55 -21.33 -2.15
CA THR A 14 -6.00 -21.39 -1.88
C THR A 14 -6.50 -20.08 -1.30
N MET A 15 -7.72 -19.70 -1.67
CA MET A 15 -8.39 -18.53 -1.10
C MET A 15 -8.76 -18.81 0.36
N ASN A 16 -8.03 -18.21 1.28
CA ASN A 16 -8.27 -18.30 2.71
C ASN A 16 -8.42 -16.88 3.29
N ILE A 17 -8.79 -16.78 4.57
CA ILE A 17 -9.04 -15.50 5.24
C ILE A 17 -7.82 -14.56 5.20
N ILE A 18 -6.59 -15.10 5.25
CA ILE A 18 -5.36 -14.29 5.20
C ILE A 18 -5.13 -13.74 3.79
N VAL A 19 -5.36 -14.56 2.76
CA VAL A 19 -5.29 -14.11 1.37
C VAL A 19 -6.30 -13.00 1.11
N LEU A 20 -7.54 -13.15 1.58
CA LEU A 20 -8.57 -12.11 1.47
C LEU A 20 -8.17 -10.83 2.21
N PHE A 21 -7.67 -10.96 3.44
CA PHE A 21 -7.16 -9.82 4.21
C PHE A 21 -6.00 -9.11 3.50
N SER A 22 -5.08 -9.88 2.93
CA SER A 22 -3.96 -9.35 2.14
C SER A 22 -4.43 -8.58 0.91
N LEU A 23 -5.46 -9.08 0.22
CA LEU A 23 -6.06 -8.41 -0.93
C LEU A 23 -6.70 -7.07 -0.55
N ILE A 24 -7.35 -7.00 0.61
CA ILE A 24 -7.90 -5.74 1.14
C ILE A 24 -6.78 -4.73 1.42
N LEU A 25 -5.69 -5.17 2.05
CA LEU A 25 -4.53 -4.31 2.31
C LEU A 25 -3.90 -3.80 1.01
N VAL A 26 -3.70 -4.70 0.04
CA VAL A 26 -3.10 -4.33 -1.26
C VAL A 26 -4.00 -3.37 -2.03
N ALA A 27 -5.31 -3.47 -1.90
CA ALA A 27 -6.24 -2.59 -2.61
C ALA A 27 -5.96 -1.10 -2.35
N GLY A 28 -5.57 -0.75 -1.13
CA GLY A 28 -5.21 0.63 -0.77
C GLY A 28 -3.89 1.12 -1.37
N ILE A 29 -2.96 0.21 -1.66
CA ILE A 29 -1.60 0.53 -2.12
C ILE A 29 -1.47 0.44 -3.66
N LEU A 30 -2.38 -0.31 -4.28
CA LEU A 30 -2.29 -0.72 -5.68
C LEU A 30 -2.34 0.45 -6.68
N VAL A 31 -3.03 1.53 -6.33
CA VAL A 31 -3.35 2.64 -7.24
C VAL A 31 -2.20 3.64 -7.37
N ASP A 32 -1.29 3.70 -6.42
CA ASP A 32 -0.25 4.75 -6.34
C ASP A 32 0.64 4.83 -7.59
N GLY A 33 1.11 3.70 -8.10
CA GLY A 33 1.95 3.67 -9.30
C GLY A 33 1.25 4.17 -10.55
N VAL A 34 -0.04 3.88 -10.68
CA VAL A 34 -0.87 4.34 -11.81
C VAL A 34 -1.07 5.86 -11.74
N ILE A 35 -1.39 6.38 -10.57
CA ILE A 35 -1.63 7.82 -10.36
C ILE A 35 -0.37 8.62 -10.73
N VAL A 36 0.79 8.23 -10.22
CA VAL A 36 2.05 8.94 -10.48
C VAL A 36 2.40 8.96 -11.96
N THR A 37 2.25 7.84 -12.66
CA THR A 37 2.56 7.74 -14.11
C THR A 37 1.60 8.59 -14.93
N THR A 38 0.30 8.50 -14.64
CA THR A 38 -0.72 9.26 -15.39
C THR A 38 -0.61 10.76 -15.13
N GLU A 39 -0.37 11.17 -13.88
CA GLU A 39 -0.23 12.58 -13.53
C GLU A 39 0.99 13.22 -14.22
N TYR A 40 2.11 12.48 -14.29
CA TYR A 40 3.28 12.94 -15.03
C TYR A 40 2.97 13.13 -16.52
N ALA A 41 2.32 12.14 -17.15
CA ALA A 41 1.94 12.21 -18.56
C ALA A 41 0.97 13.38 -18.81
N ASP A 42 -0.07 13.54 -18.01
CA ASP A 42 -1.03 14.64 -18.11
C ASP A 42 -0.37 16.01 -17.98
N ARG A 43 0.60 16.14 -17.09
CA ARG A 43 1.39 17.37 -16.97
C ARG A 43 2.17 17.69 -18.22
N LYS A 44 2.78 16.68 -18.85
CA LYS A 44 3.52 16.85 -20.11
C LYS A 44 2.60 17.21 -21.28
N ILE A 45 1.44 16.56 -21.37
CA ILE A 45 0.43 16.87 -22.39
C ILE A 45 -0.08 18.31 -22.21
N SER A 46 -0.31 18.77 -21.00
CA SER A 46 -0.72 20.16 -20.73
C SER A 46 0.34 21.21 -21.10
N LEU A 47 1.60 20.80 -21.24
CA LEU A 47 2.71 21.62 -21.72
C LEU A 47 2.87 21.57 -23.26
N GLY A 48 1.98 20.84 -23.96
CA GLY A 48 1.98 20.75 -25.41
C GLY A 48 2.78 19.61 -26.02
N HIS A 49 3.26 18.66 -25.19
CA HIS A 49 3.93 17.47 -25.69
C HIS A 49 2.94 16.48 -26.33
N ASP A 50 3.42 15.73 -27.32
CA ASP A 50 2.64 14.64 -27.90
C ASP A 50 2.29 13.60 -26.85
N ARG A 51 1.05 13.09 -26.93
CA ARG A 51 0.49 12.14 -25.95
C ARG A 51 1.33 10.87 -25.82
N ARG A 52 1.72 10.26 -26.95
CA ARG A 52 2.53 9.04 -26.93
C ARG A 52 3.89 9.27 -26.28
N ALA A 53 4.53 10.38 -26.64
CA ALA A 53 5.81 10.77 -26.08
C ALA A 53 5.68 11.04 -24.55
N ALA A 54 4.61 11.71 -24.12
CA ALA A 54 4.36 12.03 -22.72
C ALA A 54 4.17 10.77 -21.86
N TYR A 55 3.38 9.79 -22.32
CA TYR A 55 3.18 8.54 -21.60
C TYR A 55 4.42 7.66 -21.59
N LEU A 56 5.18 7.60 -22.69
CA LEU A 56 6.45 6.88 -22.77
C LEU A 56 7.48 7.49 -21.79
N GLU A 57 7.67 8.80 -21.83
CA GLU A 57 8.58 9.50 -20.91
C GLU A 57 8.14 9.32 -19.45
N GLY A 58 6.84 9.43 -19.19
CA GLY A 58 6.27 9.25 -17.85
C GLY A 58 6.56 7.86 -17.31
N SER A 59 6.33 6.82 -18.10
CA SER A 59 6.61 5.43 -17.69
C SER A 59 8.10 5.21 -17.42
N LEU A 60 8.98 5.64 -18.31
CA LEU A 60 10.42 5.48 -18.14
C LEU A 60 10.96 6.27 -16.93
N ARG A 61 10.50 7.50 -16.75
CA ARG A 61 11.02 8.38 -15.69
C ARG A 61 10.47 8.00 -14.29
N MET A 62 9.23 7.51 -14.23
CA MET A 62 8.60 7.12 -12.97
C MET A 62 8.82 5.65 -12.63
N SER A 63 9.37 4.82 -13.51
CA SER A 63 9.62 3.40 -13.24
C SER A 63 10.47 3.19 -11.99
N TRP A 64 11.61 3.86 -11.89
CA TRP A 64 12.52 3.67 -10.76
C TRP A 64 11.93 4.09 -9.40
N PRO A 65 11.31 5.28 -9.25
CA PRO A 65 10.61 5.64 -8.03
C PRO A 65 9.51 4.65 -7.63
N ILE A 66 8.71 4.18 -8.59
CA ILE A 66 7.59 3.25 -8.33
C ILE A 66 8.13 1.87 -7.92
N ILE A 67 9.16 1.35 -8.61
CA ILE A 67 9.81 0.09 -8.24
C ILE A 67 10.39 0.19 -6.84
N ALA A 68 11.15 1.24 -6.54
CA ALA A 68 11.75 1.44 -5.23
C ALA A 68 10.70 1.52 -4.11
N SER A 69 9.62 2.27 -4.33
CA SER A 69 8.49 2.36 -3.39
C SER A 69 7.84 0.99 -3.16
N THR A 70 7.55 0.25 -4.23
CA THR A 70 6.95 -1.09 -4.13
C THR A 70 7.85 -2.05 -3.36
N VAL A 71 9.15 -2.07 -3.67
CA VAL A 71 10.13 -2.91 -2.96
C VAL A 71 10.19 -2.54 -1.47
N THR A 72 10.23 -1.26 -1.15
CA THR A 72 10.23 -0.79 0.25
C THR A 72 8.99 -1.25 0.99
N THR A 73 7.82 -1.15 0.37
CA THR A 73 6.55 -1.63 0.95
C THR A 73 6.58 -3.14 1.19
N LEU A 74 7.11 -3.91 0.24
CA LEU A 74 7.21 -5.36 0.38
C LEU A 74 8.19 -5.78 1.48
N MET A 75 9.27 -5.02 1.68
CA MET A 75 10.27 -5.32 2.72
C MET A 75 9.70 -5.24 4.15
N VAL A 76 8.67 -4.44 4.38
CA VAL A 76 7.97 -4.38 5.69
C VAL A 76 7.35 -5.73 6.06
N PHE A 77 6.89 -6.49 5.07
CA PHE A 77 6.24 -7.79 5.28
C PHE A 77 7.21 -8.97 5.21
N PHE A 78 8.46 -8.74 4.81
CA PHE A 78 9.48 -9.79 4.68
C PHE A 78 9.69 -10.62 5.97
N PRO A 79 9.72 -10.04 7.18
CA PRO A 79 9.87 -10.81 8.40
C PRO A 79 8.80 -11.89 8.60
N LEU A 80 7.59 -11.70 8.08
CA LEU A 80 6.51 -12.68 8.17
C LEU A 80 6.76 -13.95 7.32
N LEU A 81 7.61 -13.85 6.27
CA LEU A 81 7.99 -15.02 5.45
C LEU A 81 8.89 -15.99 6.21
N VAL A 82 9.72 -15.47 7.10
CA VAL A 82 10.73 -16.24 7.84
C VAL A 82 10.30 -16.55 9.27
N TRP A 83 9.06 -16.22 9.63
CA TRP A 83 8.55 -16.45 10.97
C TRP A 83 8.40 -17.96 11.25
N PRO A 84 9.00 -18.49 12.36
CA PRO A 84 8.93 -19.90 12.66
C PRO A 84 7.60 -20.33 13.29
N GLY A 85 7.31 -21.63 13.24
CA GLY A 85 6.18 -22.23 13.93
C GLY A 85 4.86 -22.21 13.13
N ILE A 86 3.79 -22.65 13.77
CA ILE A 86 2.46 -22.80 13.15
C ILE A 86 1.91 -21.42 12.71
N VAL A 87 2.11 -20.41 13.54
CA VAL A 87 1.69 -19.03 13.25
C VAL A 87 2.38 -18.51 11.98
N GLY A 88 3.70 -18.75 11.85
CA GLY A 88 4.44 -18.37 10.67
C GLY A 88 3.97 -19.07 9.40
N GLN A 89 3.66 -20.38 9.49
CA GLN A 89 3.11 -21.14 8.36
C GLN A 89 1.78 -20.55 7.86
N PHE A 90 0.98 -20.02 8.75
CA PHE A 90 -0.28 -19.39 8.43
C PHE A 90 -0.07 -17.95 7.90
N MET A 91 0.76 -17.15 8.58
CA MET A 91 1.00 -15.74 8.24
C MET A 91 1.79 -15.53 6.94
N LYS A 92 2.57 -16.51 6.47
CA LYS A 92 3.33 -16.40 5.21
C LYS A 92 2.47 -16.13 3.97
N TYR A 93 1.20 -16.51 3.98
CA TYR A 93 0.29 -16.25 2.86
C TYR A 93 0.03 -14.76 2.64
N LEU A 94 0.15 -13.94 3.69
CA LEU A 94 -0.01 -12.50 3.60
C LEU A 94 1.08 -11.87 2.71
N PRO A 95 2.40 -11.97 3.02
CA PRO A 95 3.43 -11.39 2.17
C PRO A 95 3.49 -12.05 0.79
N ILE A 96 3.22 -13.35 0.65
CA ILE A 96 3.18 -14.01 -0.67
C ILE A 96 2.11 -13.36 -1.56
N THR A 97 0.91 -13.18 -1.05
CA THR A 97 -0.19 -12.55 -1.78
C THR A 97 0.16 -11.10 -2.15
N MET A 98 0.74 -10.35 -1.20
CA MET A 98 1.16 -8.97 -1.45
C MET A 98 2.23 -8.89 -2.53
N ILE A 99 3.27 -9.73 -2.49
CA ILE A 99 4.33 -9.76 -3.50
C ILE A 99 3.73 -10.02 -4.88
N VAL A 100 2.88 -11.03 -5.02
CA VAL A 100 2.28 -11.39 -6.30
C VAL A 100 1.40 -10.27 -6.84
N VAL A 101 0.49 -9.74 -6.03
CA VAL A 101 -0.48 -8.73 -6.49
C VAL A 101 0.18 -7.38 -6.75
N LEU A 102 1.13 -6.94 -5.89
CA LEU A 102 1.86 -5.69 -6.13
C LEU A 102 2.82 -5.80 -7.32
N SER A 103 3.45 -6.95 -7.55
CA SER A 103 4.26 -7.17 -8.77
C SER A 103 3.40 -7.14 -10.03
N ALA A 104 2.21 -7.76 -10.00
CA ALA A 104 1.24 -7.67 -11.08
C ALA A 104 0.77 -6.22 -11.32
N SER A 105 0.52 -5.48 -10.26
CA SER A 105 0.16 -4.05 -10.32
C SER A 105 1.26 -3.19 -10.93
N LEU A 106 2.51 -3.42 -10.54
CA LEU A 106 3.67 -2.73 -11.08
C LEU A 106 3.78 -2.94 -12.59
N LEU A 107 3.59 -4.18 -13.07
CA LEU A 107 3.53 -4.50 -14.49
C LEU A 107 2.42 -3.71 -15.21
N MET A 108 1.22 -3.68 -14.61
CA MET A 108 0.09 -2.92 -15.17
C MET A 108 0.39 -1.42 -15.20
N ALA A 109 0.94 -0.84 -14.14
CA ALA A 109 1.24 0.59 -14.06
C ALA A 109 2.31 1.03 -15.06
N LEU A 110 3.34 0.22 -15.30
CA LEU A 110 4.48 0.59 -16.15
C LEU A 110 4.30 0.22 -17.62
N ILE A 111 3.49 -0.78 -17.95
CA ILE A 111 3.30 -1.28 -19.30
C ILE A 111 1.91 -0.97 -19.83
N PHE A 112 0.86 -1.48 -19.18
CA PHE A 112 -0.51 -1.38 -19.70
C PHE A 112 -1.08 0.04 -19.63
N ILE A 113 -0.88 0.74 -18.52
CA ILE A 113 -1.42 2.10 -18.37
C ILE A 113 -0.82 3.08 -19.36
N PRO A 114 0.49 3.12 -19.62
CA PRO A 114 1.06 3.97 -20.66
C PRO A 114 0.52 3.64 -22.06
N ILE A 115 0.35 2.37 -22.38
CA ILE A 115 -0.22 1.95 -23.66
C ILE A 115 -1.66 2.45 -23.79
N LEU A 116 -2.52 2.14 -22.81
CA LEU A 116 -3.91 2.57 -22.80
C LEU A 116 -4.04 4.10 -22.82
N GLY A 117 -3.25 4.79 -22.00
CA GLY A 117 -3.23 6.25 -21.94
C GLY A 117 -2.81 6.90 -23.26
N SER A 118 -1.87 6.28 -23.98
CA SER A 118 -1.44 6.76 -25.28
C SER A 118 -2.53 6.64 -26.36
N PHE A 119 -3.43 5.65 -26.24
CA PHE A 119 -4.55 5.44 -27.16
C PHE A 119 -5.83 6.15 -26.74
N LEU A 120 -6.24 6.02 -25.48
CA LEU A 120 -7.56 6.44 -24.97
C LEU A 120 -7.54 7.80 -24.28
N GLY A 121 -6.37 8.31 -23.87
CA GLY A 121 -6.25 9.58 -23.18
C GLY A 121 -6.84 10.72 -24.01
N LYS A 122 -7.80 11.47 -23.47
CA LYS A 122 -8.30 12.69 -24.10
C LYS A 122 -7.19 13.75 -24.08
N ILE A 123 -7.01 14.47 -25.18
CA ILE A 123 -6.24 15.70 -25.16
C ILE A 123 -7.11 16.70 -24.39
N SER A 124 -6.84 16.84 -23.10
CA SER A 124 -7.49 17.86 -22.30
C SER A 124 -6.87 19.20 -22.70
N THR A 125 -7.45 19.85 -23.68
CA THR A 125 -7.20 21.24 -24.04
C THR A 125 -7.76 22.20 -22.99
N ASP A 126 -8.46 21.63 -22.02
CA ASP A 126 -8.98 22.42 -20.91
C ASP A 126 -7.80 22.86 -20.03
N LYS A 127 -7.51 24.15 -20.07
CA LYS A 127 -6.56 24.78 -19.13
C LYS A 127 -7.00 24.30 -17.75
N ARG A 128 -6.25 23.33 -17.19
CA ARG A 128 -6.46 22.83 -15.84
C ARG A 128 -6.86 24.02 -14.99
N THR A 129 -8.14 24.11 -14.64
CA THR A 129 -8.59 25.02 -13.62
C THR A 129 -7.69 24.73 -12.43
N LYS A 130 -6.80 25.69 -12.12
CA LYS A 130 -5.90 25.59 -10.98
C LYS A 130 -6.79 25.39 -9.77
N THR A 131 -7.09 24.14 -9.45
CA THR A 131 -7.79 23.80 -8.22
C THR A 131 -6.90 24.27 -7.10
N THR A 132 -7.18 25.48 -6.63
CA THR A 132 -6.42 26.11 -5.58
C THR A 132 -6.68 25.29 -4.33
N PRO A 133 -5.66 24.67 -3.75
CA PRO A 133 -5.87 23.92 -2.51
C PRO A 133 -6.48 24.82 -1.44
N PRO A 134 -7.26 24.26 -0.50
CA PRO A 134 -7.94 25.04 0.53
C PRO A 134 -6.94 25.94 1.28
N LYS A 135 -7.40 27.14 1.65
CA LYS A 135 -6.57 28.15 2.32
C LYS A 135 -5.83 27.58 3.53
N LEU A 136 -6.53 26.79 4.33
CA LEU A 136 -5.96 26.14 5.51
C LEU A 136 -4.71 25.31 5.19
N TYR A 137 -4.77 24.48 4.12
CA TYR A 137 -3.61 23.70 3.68
C TYR A 137 -2.44 24.57 3.25
N LYS A 138 -2.70 25.65 2.51
CA LYS A 138 -1.66 26.59 2.08
C LYS A 138 -0.98 27.28 3.25
N ASP A 139 -1.77 27.68 4.25
CA ASP A 139 -1.25 28.38 5.42
C ASP A 139 -0.40 27.45 6.29
N ILE A 140 -0.87 26.21 6.53
CA ILE A 140 -0.09 25.18 7.23
C ILE A 140 1.21 24.90 6.47
N LEU A 141 1.14 24.67 5.15
CA LEU A 141 2.32 24.39 4.34
C LEU A 141 3.31 25.56 4.36
N LYS A 142 2.82 26.80 4.25
CA LYS A 142 3.64 28.00 4.30
C LYS A 142 4.36 28.13 5.64
N ILE A 143 3.66 27.92 6.75
CA ILE A 143 4.26 27.95 8.10
C ILE A 143 5.32 26.85 8.24
N SER A 144 5.00 25.62 7.80
CA SER A 144 5.90 24.48 7.88
C SER A 144 7.20 24.69 7.11
N VAL A 145 7.10 25.24 5.90
CA VAL A 145 8.28 25.52 5.06
C VAL A 145 9.06 26.75 5.56
N THR A 146 8.35 27.77 6.06
CA THR A 146 9.02 29.02 6.53
C THR A 146 9.73 28.84 7.87
N ARG A 147 9.24 27.92 8.71
CA ARG A 147 9.82 27.61 10.04
C ARG A 147 10.09 26.12 10.20
N PRO A 148 11.07 25.57 9.47
CA PRO A 148 11.30 24.10 9.43
C PRO A 148 11.65 23.53 10.81
N VAL A 149 12.43 24.24 11.61
CA VAL A 149 12.82 23.80 12.96
C VAL A 149 11.59 23.66 13.86
N LEU A 150 10.66 24.62 13.81
CA LEU A 150 9.42 24.55 14.58
C LEU A 150 8.54 23.38 14.15
N SER A 151 8.47 23.12 12.84
CA SER A 151 7.68 22.01 12.30
C SER A 151 8.26 20.65 12.70
N ILE A 152 9.58 20.48 12.63
CA ILE A 152 10.26 19.26 13.08
C ILE A 152 10.06 19.07 14.58
N PHE A 153 10.18 20.14 15.37
CA PHE A 153 9.94 20.09 16.82
C PHE A 153 8.52 19.66 17.17
N LEU A 154 7.52 20.24 16.48
CA LEU A 154 6.10 19.86 16.66
C LEU A 154 5.84 18.41 16.33
N VAL A 155 6.38 17.89 15.22
CA VAL A 155 6.27 16.48 14.83
C VAL A 155 6.96 15.59 15.87
N GLY A 156 8.16 15.96 16.31
CA GLY A 156 8.87 15.24 17.37
C GLY A 156 8.08 15.20 18.68
N LEU A 157 7.49 16.33 19.09
CA LEU A 157 6.64 16.40 20.28
C LEU A 157 5.39 15.50 20.14
N LEU A 158 4.78 15.47 18.97
CA LEU A 158 3.63 14.61 18.70
C LEU A 158 4.00 13.12 18.79
N ILE A 159 5.14 12.72 18.21
CA ILE A 159 5.64 11.35 18.28
C ILE A 159 5.93 10.95 19.74
N VAL A 160 6.68 11.76 20.48
CA VAL A 160 7.01 11.49 21.88
C VAL A 160 5.75 11.48 22.75
N GLY A 161 4.82 12.40 22.51
CA GLY A 161 3.54 12.47 23.22
C GLY A 161 2.68 11.22 22.97
N SER A 162 2.58 10.78 21.73
CA SER A 162 1.83 9.54 21.38
C SER A 162 2.46 8.31 22.02
N TYR A 163 3.79 8.22 21.98
CA TYR A 163 4.53 7.12 22.61
C TYR A 163 4.34 7.11 24.13
N SER A 164 4.49 8.28 24.77
CA SER A 164 4.25 8.44 26.21
C SER A 164 2.82 8.09 26.62
N ALA A 165 1.82 8.53 25.87
CA ALA A 165 0.42 8.21 26.11
C ALA A 165 0.17 6.69 26.00
N TYR A 166 0.73 6.02 25.00
CA TYR A 166 0.60 4.57 24.83
C TYR A 166 1.19 3.80 26.01
N PHE A 167 2.41 4.15 26.46
CA PHE A 167 3.05 3.48 27.60
C PHE A 167 2.36 3.79 28.93
N SER A 168 1.82 5.01 29.09
CA SER A 168 1.07 5.39 30.30
C SER A 168 -0.25 4.64 30.44
N ALA A 169 -0.84 4.24 29.31
CA ALA A 169 -2.09 3.48 29.30
C ALA A 169 -1.94 2.03 29.80
N LYS A 170 -0.68 1.54 29.97
CA LYS A 170 -0.36 0.17 30.43
C LYS A 170 -1.13 -0.93 29.68
N LEU A 171 -1.57 -0.65 28.45
CA LEU A 171 -2.16 -1.62 27.55
C LEU A 171 -1.03 -2.55 27.09
N GLY A 172 -0.99 -3.79 27.59
CA GLY A 172 0.02 -4.77 27.17
C GLY A 172 0.01 -5.00 25.66
N VAL A 173 1.10 -5.54 25.13
CA VAL A 173 1.15 -5.98 23.73
C VAL A 173 0.70 -7.44 23.69
N GLN A 174 -0.50 -7.68 23.17
CA GLN A 174 -1.02 -9.02 22.94
C GLN A 174 -0.99 -9.29 21.43
N PHE A 175 -0.40 -10.41 21.03
CA PHE A 175 -0.37 -10.82 19.63
C PHE A 175 -1.72 -11.39 19.18
N PHE A 176 -2.36 -12.14 20.06
CA PHE A 176 -3.75 -12.57 19.93
C PHE A 176 -4.55 -12.03 21.11
N PRO A 177 -5.71 -11.39 20.89
CA PRO A 177 -6.59 -11.01 21.97
C PRO A 177 -7.09 -12.26 22.70
N ASP A 178 -7.19 -12.19 24.02
CA ASP A 178 -7.81 -13.26 24.80
C ASP A 178 -9.29 -13.32 24.43
N ILE A 179 -9.67 -14.38 23.75
CA ILE A 179 -11.06 -14.67 23.41
C ILE A 179 -11.54 -15.71 24.42
N GLU A 180 -12.57 -15.38 25.18
CA GLU A 180 -13.24 -16.35 26.03
C GLU A 180 -13.80 -17.48 25.13
N PRO A 181 -13.45 -18.74 25.40
CA PRO A 181 -13.93 -19.84 24.58
C PRO A 181 -15.45 -19.96 24.74
N GLU A 182 -16.17 -19.83 23.62
CA GLU A 182 -17.63 -20.00 23.60
C GLU A 182 -18.08 -21.41 23.96
N GLN A 183 -17.17 -22.39 23.93
CA GLN A 183 -17.45 -23.79 24.23
C GLN A 183 -16.31 -24.44 25.01
N ALA A 184 -16.65 -25.07 26.14
CA ALA A 184 -15.76 -25.93 26.90
C ALA A 184 -16.12 -27.40 26.62
N VAL A 185 -15.18 -28.20 26.09
CA VAL A 185 -15.37 -29.64 25.88
C VAL A 185 -14.83 -30.37 27.13
N VAL A 186 -15.70 -30.96 27.92
CA VAL A 186 -15.33 -31.81 29.05
C VAL A 186 -15.27 -33.26 28.54
N GLN A 187 -14.07 -33.81 28.45
CA GLN A 187 -13.90 -35.25 28.16
C GLN A 187 -13.95 -36.03 29.48
N ILE A 188 -15.01 -36.79 29.69
CA ILE A 188 -15.14 -37.73 30.80
C ILE A 188 -14.58 -39.09 30.35
N LEU A 189 -13.35 -39.41 30.81
CA LEU A 189 -12.81 -40.75 30.65
C LEU A 189 -13.38 -41.65 31.74
N SER A 190 -14.33 -42.51 31.41
CA SER A 190 -14.76 -43.55 32.32
C SER A 190 -13.65 -44.62 32.35
N ARG A 191 -13.10 -44.83 33.56
CA ARG A 191 -12.19 -45.95 33.83
C ARG A 191 -13.07 -47.18 33.96
N GLY A 192 -13.16 -47.96 32.85
CA GLY A 192 -13.83 -49.27 32.90
C GLY A 192 -13.01 -50.22 33.75
N ASP A 193 -13.67 -50.88 34.67
CA ASP A 193 -13.18 -52.07 35.40
C ASP A 193 -12.97 -53.23 34.44
#